data_7eb1127ae249f469a2ba33038894d8aa
#
_entry.id   7eb1127ae249f469a2ba33038894d8aa
#
_cell.length_a   1.000
_cell.length_b   1.000
_cell.length_c   1.000
_cell.angle_alpha   90.00
_cell.angle_beta   90.00
_cell.angle_gamma   90.00
#
_symmetry.space_group_name_H-M   'P 1'
#
loop_
_entity.id
_entity.type
_entity.pdbx_description
1 polymer ?
#
loop_
_entity_poly.entity_id
_entity_poly.type
_entity_poly.pdbx_seq_one_letter_code
_entity_poly.pdbx_strand_id
1 'polypeptide(L)'
;MKRLVLTLWGVLAFCMMGQLKATTIFSDNFNAENGGGGVLNYNSFANWSVSGGTVDLIGSPGFFDFFPQNGLYVDLDGTSFLAGTLTSIGIPVTPGSYILSFLLAGSQRGDFNTVHVDVSGGLASSTYSLNSDTPLTIETMSFTVLAPTTINLSFHNEGGDNIGLILDNVNLNRVSGVPDSGSTIVFLAIGMFGLGLMGRKFRRLA
;
A
#
# COMPACT_ATOMS: atom_id res chain seq x y z
N MET A 1 7.19 -26.26 -62.55
CA MET A 1 6.43 -25.50 -61.53
C MET A 1 6.79 -26.01 -60.15
N LYS A 2 7.74 -25.35 -59.49
CA LYS A 2 8.16 -25.71 -58.10
C LYS A 2 7.35 -24.83 -57.14
N ARG A 3 6.50 -25.47 -56.32
CA ARG A 3 5.71 -24.79 -55.28
C ARG A 3 6.66 -24.36 -54.13
N LEU A 4 6.73 -23.05 -53.91
CA LEU A 4 7.41 -22.43 -52.81
C LEU A 4 6.51 -22.58 -51.57
N VAL A 5 6.84 -23.46 -50.65
CA VAL A 5 6.16 -23.57 -49.34
C VAL A 5 6.80 -22.55 -48.40
N LEU A 6 6.10 -21.44 -48.19
CA LEU A 6 6.44 -20.43 -47.19
C LEU A 6 5.96 -20.94 -45.85
N THR A 7 6.85 -21.53 -45.03
CA THR A 7 6.57 -21.85 -43.62
C THR A 7 6.70 -20.55 -42.83
N LEU A 8 5.54 -19.99 -42.47
CA LEU A 8 5.42 -18.85 -41.57
C LEU A 8 5.70 -19.33 -40.14
N TRP A 9 6.90 -19.14 -39.66
CA TRP A 9 7.23 -19.33 -38.25
C TRP A 9 6.71 -18.12 -37.48
N GLY A 10 5.51 -18.28 -36.88
CA GLY A 10 4.98 -17.34 -35.91
C GLY A 10 5.88 -17.31 -34.68
N VAL A 11 6.62 -16.24 -34.51
CA VAL A 11 7.34 -15.95 -33.25
C VAL A 11 6.27 -15.60 -32.20
N LEU A 12 5.91 -16.60 -31.40
CA LEU A 12 5.07 -16.38 -30.21
C LEU A 12 5.96 -15.66 -29.20
N ALA A 13 5.94 -14.34 -29.20
CA ALA A 13 6.52 -13.52 -28.16
C ALA A 13 5.68 -13.70 -26.87
N PHE A 14 6.03 -14.69 -26.06
CA PHE A 14 5.46 -14.84 -24.73
C PHE A 14 6.04 -13.72 -23.86
N CYS A 15 5.29 -12.65 -23.72
CA CYS A 15 5.61 -11.56 -22.79
C CYS A 15 5.46 -12.13 -21.38
N MET A 16 6.55 -12.64 -20.80
CA MET A 16 6.58 -12.96 -19.37
C MET A 16 6.50 -11.64 -18.61
N MET A 17 5.30 -11.23 -18.27
CA MET A 17 5.08 -10.18 -17.27
C MET A 17 5.65 -10.71 -15.96
N GLY A 18 6.78 -10.17 -15.52
CA GLY A 18 7.32 -10.44 -14.20
C GLY A 18 6.24 -10.12 -13.16
N GLN A 19 5.86 -11.10 -12.37
CA GLN A 19 4.89 -10.87 -11.30
C GLN A 19 5.54 -10.01 -10.22
N LEU A 20 4.94 -8.86 -9.91
CA LEU A 20 5.28 -8.07 -8.75
C LEU A 20 4.97 -8.93 -7.51
N LYS A 21 6.00 -9.28 -6.74
CA LYS A 21 5.82 -9.96 -5.45
C LYS A 21 5.77 -8.89 -4.36
N ALA A 22 4.64 -8.80 -3.67
CA ALA A 22 4.51 -7.99 -2.46
C ALA A 22 4.83 -8.83 -1.22
N THR A 23 5.58 -8.25 -0.28
CA THR A 23 5.85 -8.85 1.03
C THR A 23 5.37 -7.86 2.09
N THR A 24 4.44 -8.29 2.94
CA THR A 24 3.94 -7.47 4.04
C THR A 24 5.02 -7.28 5.10
N ILE A 25 5.34 -6.04 5.42
CA ILE A 25 6.33 -5.63 6.40
C ILE A 25 5.65 -5.23 7.71
N PHE A 26 4.48 -4.60 7.62
CA PHE A 26 3.66 -4.19 8.75
C PHE A 26 2.18 -4.33 8.37
N SER A 27 1.34 -4.74 9.32
CA SER A 27 -0.10 -4.84 9.12
C SER A 27 -0.80 -4.67 10.46
N ASP A 28 -1.86 -3.87 10.48
CA ASP A 28 -2.75 -3.72 11.62
C ASP A 28 -4.18 -3.44 11.15
N ASN A 29 -5.14 -4.18 11.70
CA ASN A 29 -6.56 -4.01 11.48
C ASN A 29 -7.32 -3.65 12.77
N PHE A 30 -6.61 -3.30 13.82
CA PHE A 30 -7.09 -2.88 15.13
C PHE A 30 -8.00 -3.88 15.87
N ASN A 31 -8.40 -4.99 15.26
CA ASN A 31 -9.39 -5.93 15.81
C ASN A 31 -8.94 -6.63 17.10
N ALA A 32 -7.65 -6.73 17.37
CA ALA A 32 -7.11 -7.34 18.58
C ALA A 32 -6.93 -6.33 19.75
N GLU A 33 -7.07 -5.04 19.46
CA GLU A 33 -6.90 -3.98 20.44
C GLU A 33 -7.95 -4.07 21.55
N ASN A 34 -7.57 -3.68 22.76
CA ASN A 34 -8.45 -3.65 23.94
C ASN A 34 -9.29 -4.94 24.13
N GLY A 35 -8.73 -6.11 23.76
CA GLY A 35 -9.44 -7.39 23.85
C GLY A 35 -10.64 -7.50 22.91
N GLY A 36 -10.69 -6.75 21.83
CA GLY A 36 -11.77 -6.72 20.86
C GLY A 36 -12.94 -5.80 21.23
N GLY A 37 -12.76 -4.91 22.20
CA GLY A 37 -13.80 -3.98 22.66
C GLY A 37 -13.46 -2.52 22.35
N GLY A 38 -14.47 -1.75 21.88
CA GLY A 38 -14.32 -0.31 21.65
C GLY A 38 -14.14 0.47 22.95
N VAL A 39 -13.41 1.59 22.89
CA VAL A 39 -13.16 2.49 24.03
C VAL A 39 -12.79 3.89 23.51
N LEU A 40 -13.33 4.93 24.16
CA LEU A 40 -13.03 6.32 23.84
C LEU A 40 -11.65 6.75 24.41
N ASN A 41 -10.99 7.66 23.72
CA ASN A 41 -9.68 8.20 24.09
C ASN A 41 -8.62 7.10 24.32
N TYR A 42 -8.58 6.13 23.42
CA TYR A 42 -7.68 4.98 23.56
C TYR A 42 -6.23 5.36 23.23
N ASN A 43 -5.29 4.90 24.09
CA ASN A 43 -3.87 5.20 23.95
C ASN A 43 -2.95 4.00 24.23
N SER A 44 -3.53 2.79 24.36
CA SER A 44 -2.80 1.58 24.74
C SER A 44 -2.66 0.59 23.59
N PHE A 45 -2.59 1.11 22.35
CA PHE A 45 -2.39 0.30 21.15
C PHE A 45 -1.10 -0.53 21.21
N ALA A 46 -1.14 -1.74 20.68
CA ALA A 46 0.03 -2.62 20.61
C ALA A 46 1.11 -2.09 19.65
N ASN A 47 0.69 -1.52 18.53
CA ASN A 47 1.58 -1.11 17.44
C ASN A 47 1.63 0.40 17.21
N TRP A 48 0.94 1.20 18.03
CA TRP A 48 0.82 2.64 17.83
C TRP A 48 0.96 3.40 19.16
N SER A 49 1.36 4.64 19.04
CA SER A 49 1.31 5.64 20.13
C SER A 49 0.43 6.80 19.69
N VAL A 50 -0.27 7.41 20.66
CA VAL A 50 -1.10 8.59 20.45
C VAL A 50 -0.44 9.77 21.15
N SER A 51 -0.34 10.92 20.48
CA SER A 51 0.25 12.14 21.03
C SER A 51 -0.50 13.38 20.56
N GLY A 52 -0.38 14.48 21.31
CA GLY A 52 -0.96 15.78 20.93
C GLY A 52 -2.46 15.90 21.10
N GLY A 53 -3.15 14.82 21.40
CA GLY A 53 -4.60 14.72 21.56
C GLY A 53 -5.03 13.30 21.80
N THR A 54 -6.23 12.92 21.35
CA THR A 54 -6.78 11.56 21.52
C THR A 54 -7.36 11.02 20.23
N VAL A 55 -7.50 9.70 20.17
CA VAL A 55 -8.26 8.95 19.16
C VAL A 55 -9.23 8.01 19.85
N ASP A 56 -10.29 7.60 19.17
CA ASP A 56 -11.25 6.65 19.71
C ASP A 56 -11.14 5.30 18.98
N LEU A 57 -11.11 4.20 19.73
CA LEU A 57 -11.21 2.85 19.19
C LEU A 57 -12.69 2.47 19.19
N ILE A 58 -13.31 2.33 18.03
CA ILE A 58 -14.75 2.13 17.87
C ILE A 58 -15.06 0.99 16.89
N GLY A 59 -16.31 0.58 16.78
CA GLY A 59 -16.75 -0.48 15.87
C GLY A 59 -17.45 -1.64 16.57
N SER A 60 -17.26 -2.85 16.07
CA SER A 60 -17.92 -4.06 16.56
C SER A 60 -17.49 -4.45 17.99
N PRO A 61 -18.40 -5.06 18.80
CA PRO A 61 -19.80 -5.25 18.52
C PRO A 61 -20.68 -4.12 19.07
N GLY A 62 -21.01 -3.14 18.22
CA GLY A 62 -22.04 -2.13 18.53
C GLY A 62 -21.57 -0.91 19.32
N PHE A 63 -20.28 -0.67 19.46
CA PHE A 63 -19.75 0.53 20.09
C PHE A 63 -19.42 1.60 19.04
N PHE A 64 -20.37 2.47 18.74
CA PHE A 64 -20.28 3.43 17.62
C PHE A 64 -19.92 2.74 16.30
N ASP A 65 -20.62 1.62 16.00
CA ASP A 65 -20.34 0.78 14.83
C ASP A 65 -21.00 1.37 13.56
N PHE A 66 -20.25 2.26 12.88
CA PHE A 66 -20.69 2.87 11.62
C PHE A 66 -20.51 1.94 10.41
N PHE A 67 -19.64 0.93 10.52
CA PHE A 67 -19.35 -0.03 9.46
C PHE A 67 -19.51 -1.47 9.97
N PRO A 68 -20.77 -1.95 10.13
CA PRO A 68 -21.06 -3.27 10.67
C PRO A 68 -20.30 -4.39 9.92
N GLN A 69 -19.76 -5.36 10.68
CA GLN A 69 -18.97 -6.49 10.22
C GLN A 69 -17.51 -6.15 9.86
N ASN A 70 -17.08 -4.91 10.00
CA ASN A 70 -15.70 -4.51 9.74
C ASN A 70 -14.76 -4.72 10.95
N GLY A 71 -15.31 -5.02 12.12
CA GLY A 71 -14.53 -5.15 13.36
C GLY A 71 -14.28 -3.81 14.06
N LEU A 72 -13.11 -3.66 14.68
CA LEU A 72 -12.67 -2.40 15.29
C LEU A 72 -11.91 -1.54 14.29
N TYR A 73 -12.06 -0.22 14.42
CA TYR A 73 -11.38 0.80 13.62
C TYR A 73 -11.15 2.05 14.48
N VAL A 74 -10.38 3.00 14.00
CA VAL A 74 -9.98 4.19 14.74
C VAL A 74 -10.69 5.42 14.18
N ASP A 75 -11.42 6.15 15.05
CA ASP A 75 -11.79 7.54 14.81
C ASP A 75 -10.59 8.42 15.19
N LEU A 76 -10.07 9.15 14.23
CA LEU A 76 -8.82 9.92 14.37
C LEU A 76 -8.97 11.24 15.13
N ASP A 77 -10.20 11.64 15.50
CA ASP A 77 -10.47 12.77 16.42
C ASP A 77 -11.24 12.26 17.65
N GLY A 78 -10.49 11.95 18.70
CA GLY A 78 -11.08 11.37 19.91
C GLY A 78 -11.94 12.33 20.70
N THR A 79 -12.70 11.78 21.64
CA THR A 79 -13.74 12.47 22.43
C THR A 79 -13.23 13.63 23.30
N SER A 80 -11.91 13.91 23.34
CA SER A 80 -11.34 15.03 24.08
C SER A 80 -11.45 16.38 23.35
N PHE A 81 -12.04 16.46 22.18
CA PHE A 81 -12.06 17.66 21.30
C PHE A 81 -10.68 18.14 20.86
N LEU A 82 -9.68 17.27 20.87
CA LEU A 82 -8.34 17.52 20.36
C LEU A 82 -7.87 16.26 19.67
N ALA A 83 -7.80 16.29 18.35
CA ALA A 83 -7.38 15.17 17.54
C ALA A 83 -5.95 14.75 17.87
N GLY A 84 -5.74 13.45 18.08
CA GLY A 84 -4.44 12.88 18.33
C GLY A 84 -3.67 12.61 17.04
N THR A 85 -2.35 12.55 17.13
CA THR A 85 -1.51 11.95 16.12
C THR A 85 -1.27 10.50 16.45
N LEU A 86 -1.79 9.59 15.64
CA LEU A 86 -1.57 8.15 15.74
C LEU A 86 -0.27 7.80 14.99
N THR A 87 0.75 7.37 15.71
CA THR A 87 2.08 7.06 15.15
C THR A 87 2.45 5.62 15.39
N SER A 88 2.85 4.89 14.33
CA SER A 88 3.26 3.49 14.46
C SER A 88 4.54 3.33 15.28
N ILE A 89 4.77 2.12 15.81
CA ILE A 89 6.11 1.70 16.26
C ILE A 89 7.11 1.86 15.11
N GLY A 90 8.42 1.85 15.46
CA GLY A 90 9.48 1.88 14.46
C GLY A 90 9.48 0.62 13.60
N ILE A 91 9.35 0.77 12.29
CA ILE A 91 9.31 -0.32 11.30
C ILE A 91 10.65 -0.37 10.57
N PRO A 92 11.48 -1.42 10.76
CA PRO A 92 12.74 -1.57 10.01
C PRO A 92 12.46 -1.81 8.53
N VAL A 93 13.10 -1.03 7.65
CA VAL A 93 12.98 -1.14 6.20
C VAL A 93 14.36 -1.21 5.55
N THR A 94 14.45 -1.91 4.43
CA THR A 94 15.66 -2.03 3.61
C THR A 94 15.49 -1.33 2.27
N PRO A 95 16.56 -1.07 1.49
CA PRO A 95 16.43 -0.46 0.17
C PRO A 95 15.40 -1.18 -0.70
N GLY A 96 14.51 -0.42 -1.34
CA GLY A 96 13.44 -0.95 -2.19
C GLY A 96 12.25 -0.03 -2.30
N SER A 97 11.26 -0.44 -3.08
CA SER A 97 9.99 0.25 -3.25
C SER A 97 8.95 -0.31 -2.29
N TYR A 98 8.12 0.58 -1.75
CA TYR A 98 7.10 0.26 -0.76
C TYR A 98 5.76 0.88 -1.15
N ILE A 99 4.69 0.21 -0.76
CA ILE A 99 3.32 0.70 -0.84
C ILE A 99 2.71 0.62 0.56
N LEU A 100 2.34 1.78 1.10
CA LEU A 100 1.45 1.90 2.23
C LEU A 100 0.02 1.89 1.70
N SER A 101 -0.84 1.03 2.21
CA SER A 101 -2.28 1.01 1.94
C SER A 101 -3.06 0.99 3.25
N PHE A 102 -4.20 1.65 3.28
CA PHE A 102 -5.09 1.71 4.42
C PHE A 102 -6.52 1.95 3.95
N LEU A 103 -7.50 1.57 4.78
CA LEU A 103 -8.88 1.97 4.58
C LEU A 103 -9.12 3.32 5.26
N LEU A 104 -9.75 4.23 4.55
CA LEU A 104 -10.16 5.54 5.08
C LEU A 104 -11.62 5.80 4.72
N ALA A 105 -12.38 6.35 5.66
CA ALA A 105 -13.77 6.74 5.45
C ALA A 105 -14.08 8.08 6.10
N GLY A 106 -15.19 8.70 5.68
CA GLY A 106 -15.78 9.84 6.38
C GLY A 106 -16.32 9.44 7.74
N SER A 107 -16.59 10.42 8.58
CA SER A 107 -17.00 10.22 9.99
C SER A 107 -18.35 9.53 10.16
N GLN A 108 -19.21 9.52 9.15
CA GLN A 108 -20.61 9.11 9.19
C GLN A 108 -21.49 9.96 10.14
N ARG A 109 -21.02 11.16 10.52
CA ARG A 109 -21.67 12.03 11.52
C ARG A 109 -22.00 13.44 11.01
N GLY A 110 -21.88 13.70 9.70
CA GLY A 110 -22.43 14.90 9.03
C GLY A 110 -21.45 16.07 8.85
N ASP A 111 -20.15 15.82 8.91
CA ASP A 111 -19.10 16.83 8.78
C ASP A 111 -18.14 16.56 7.60
N PHE A 112 -17.17 17.44 7.43
CA PHE A 112 -16.09 17.32 6.46
C PHE A 112 -14.75 17.35 7.21
N ASN A 113 -13.94 16.33 7.07
CA ASN A 113 -12.69 16.20 7.79
C ASN A 113 -11.48 16.01 6.89
N THR A 114 -10.31 16.35 7.40
CA THR A 114 -9.01 16.22 6.73
C THR A 114 -8.04 15.46 7.62
N VAL A 115 -7.32 14.51 7.03
CA VAL A 115 -6.20 13.78 7.67
C VAL A 115 -4.91 13.99 6.90
N HIS A 116 -3.82 14.23 7.63
CA HIS A 116 -2.45 14.21 7.12
C HIS A 116 -1.84 12.84 7.41
N VAL A 117 -1.29 12.21 6.36
CA VAL A 117 -0.64 10.90 6.46
C VAL A 117 0.81 11.04 6.04
N ASP A 118 1.72 10.66 6.94
CA ASP A 118 3.15 10.81 6.72
C ASP A 118 3.91 9.50 6.91
N VAL A 119 4.92 9.29 6.08
CA VAL A 119 5.97 8.30 6.28
C VAL A 119 7.24 9.06 6.69
N SER A 120 7.75 8.78 7.88
CA SER A 120 8.85 9.51 8.49
C SER A 120 10.10 9.60 7.60
N GLY A 121 10.97 10.57 7.88
CA GLY A 121 12.16 10.82 7.05
C GLY A 121 11.87 11.54 5.74
N GLY A 122 10.66 12.10 5.58
CA GLY A 122 10.23 12.79 4.34
C GLY A 122 10.08 11.84 3.15
N LEU A 123 9.85 10.55 3.39
CA LEU A 123 9.73 9.55 2.33
C LEU A 123 8.42 9.66 1.55
N ALA A 124 7.32 9.97 2.23
CA ALA A 124 6.04 10.27 1.61
C ALA A 124 5.16 11.09 2.56
N SER A 125 4.30 11.94 2.00
CA SER A 125 3.27 12.69 2.70
C SER A 125 2.07 12.87 1.78
N SER A 126 0.85 12.77 2.33
CA SER A 126 -0.41 13.00 1.62
C SER A 126 -1.46 13.57 2.56
N THR A 127 -2.38 14.33 2.00
CA THR A 127 -3.53 14.88 2.71
C THR A 127 -4.81 14.35 2.05
N TYR A 128 -5.72 13.84 2.85
CA TYR A 128 -7.01 13.33 2.42
C TYR A 128 -8.11 14.11 3.09
N SER A 129 -9.06 14.63 2.30
CA SER A 129 -10.21 15.39 2.78
C SER A 129 -11.48 14.71 2.30
N LEU A 130 -12.32 14.25 3.21
CA LEU A 130 -13.50 13.44 2.92
C LEU A 130 -14.77 14.04 3.50
N ASN A 131 -15.85 13.89 2.74
CA ASN A 131 -17.19 14.12 3.27
C ASN A 131 -17.58 13.02 4.25
N SER A 132 -18.46 13.34 5.17
CA SER A 132 -18.94 12.44 6.22
C SER A 132 -19.46 11.09 5.70
N ASP A 133 -20.16 11.09 4.59
CA ASP A 133 -20.80 9.92 3.98
C ASP A 133 -19.87 9.09 3.08
N THR A 134 -18.59 9.45 3.00
CA THR A 134 -17.61 8.70 2.21
C THR A 134 -17.44 7.29 2.81
N PRO A 135 -17.67 6.21 2.04
CA PRO A 135 -17.51 4.85 2.53
C PRO A 135 -16.05 4.49 2.77
N LEU A 136 -15.79 3.37 3.45
CA LEU A 136 -14.44 2.81 3.57
C LEU A 136 -13.86 2.54 2.18
N THR A 137 -12.79 3.26 1.87
CA THR A 137 -12.10 3.23 0.58
C THR A 137 -10.62 2.94 0.80
N ILE A 138 -10.01 2.16 -0.08
CA ILE A 138 -8.58 1.89 -0.02
C ILE A 138 -7.82 3.10 -0.55
N GLU A 139 -6.98 3.68 0.30
CA GLU A 139 -6.00 4.69 -0.06
C GLU A 139 -4.60 4.09 -0.14
N THR A 140 -3.75 4.64 -1.02
CA THR A 140 -2.39 4.12 -1.21
C THR A 140 -1.37 5.24 -1.37
N MET A 141 -0.19 5.03 -0.77
CA MET A 141 0.98 5.88 -0.93
C MET A 141 2.19 5.03 -1.31
N SER A 142 2.95 5.46 -2.32
CA SER A 142 4.16 4.74 -2.76
C SER A 142 5.40 5.57 -2.45
N PHE A 143 6.47 4.89 -1.98
CA PHE A 143 7.76 5.54 -1.72
C PHE A 143 8.92 4.58 -1.95
N THR A 144 10.15 5.13 -1.99
CA THR A 144 11.38 4.35 -2.18
C THR A 144 12.34 4.64 -1.03
N VAL A 145 12.91 3.58 -0.47
CA VAL A 145 13.95 3.62 0.54
C VAL A 145 15.29 3.34 -0.14
N LEU A 146 16.29 4.19 0.06
CA LEU A 146 17.61 4.10 -0.58
C LEU A 146 18.66 3.42 0.29
N ALA A 147 18.50 3.47 1.63
CA ALA A 147 19.41 2.85 2.59
C ALA A 147 18.59 2.19 3.72
N PRO A 148 19.12 1.17 4.42
CA PRO A 148 18.45 0.59 5.56
C PRO A 148 18.15 1.67 6.61
N THR A 149 16.91 1.72 7.09
CA THR A 149 16.47 2.68 8.10
C THR A 149 15.28 2.14 8.87
N THR A 150 14.85 2.88 9.90
CA THR A 150 13.59 2.64 10.62
C THR A 150 12.65 3.80 10.31
N ILE A 151 11.42 3.49 9.94
CA ILE A 151 10.39 4.47 9.63
C ILE A 151 9.22 4.35 10.60
N ASN A 152 8.43 5.42 10.70
CA ASN A 152 7.12 5.43 11.35
C ASN A 152 6.08 5.88 10.33
N LEU A 153 4.87 5.38 10.48
CA LEU A 153 3.67 5.85 9.79
C LEU A 153 2.92 6.75 10.76
N SER A 154 2.40 7.89 10.33
CA SER A 154 1.58 8.75 11.18
C SER A 154 0.33 9.22 10.48
N PHE A 155 -0.75 9.32 11.26
CA PHE A 155 -2.06 9.81 10.84
C PHE A 155 -2.47 10.89 11.82
N HIS A 156 -2.75 12.09 11.31
CA HIS A 156 -3.17 13.25 12.11
C HIS A 156 -4.39 13.90 11.47
N ASN A 157 -5.54 13.81 12.14
CA ASN A 157 -6.76 14.46 11.72
C ASN A 157 -6.73 15.96 12.10
N GLU A 158 -7.17 16.82 11.21
CA GLU A 158 -7.50 18.20 11.58
C GLU A 158 -8.82 18.15 12.34
N GLY A 159 -8.76 18.29 13.66
CA GLY A 159 -9.90 18.08 14.52
C GLY A 159 -10.16 19.25 15.45
N GLY A 160 -11.05 19.04 16.40
CA GLY A 160 -11.44 19.99 17.43
C GLY A 160 -12.91 19.89 17.80
N ASP A 161 -13.62 18.91 17.24
CA ASP A 161 -15.06 18.70 17.47
C ASP A 161 -15.44 17.26 17.84
N ASN A 162 -14.44 16.38 18.04
CA ASN A 162 -14.57 14.95 18.32
C ASN A 162 -15.22 14.13 17.17
N ILE A 163 -15.03 14.57 15.95
CA ILE A 163 -15.57 13.92 14.76
C ILE A 163 -14.43 13.80 13.74
N GLY A 164 -13.79 12.63 13.64
CA GLY A 164 -12.66 12.41 12.76
C GLY A 164 -12.95 11.49 11.59
N LEU A 165 -11.98 11.40 10.69
CA LEU A 165 -11.98 10.35 9.67
C LEU A 165 -11.75 8.99 10.32
N ILE A 166 -12.33 7.96 9.72
CA ILE A 166 -12.25 6.59 10.20
C ILE A 166 -11.11 5.87 9.47
N LEU A 167 -10.15 5.33 10.25
CA LEU A 167 -8.99 4.60 9.76
C LEU A 167 -9.08 3.12 10.10
N ASP A 168 -8.75 2.25 9.14
CA ASP A 168 -8.66 0.81 9.36
C ASP A 168 -7.67 0.15 8.38
N ASN A 169 -7.33 -1.13 8.64
CA ASN A 169 -6.56 -2.02 7.76
C ASN A 169 -5.28 -1.40 7.18
N VAL A 170 -4.41 -0.89 8.05
CA VAL A 170 -3.13 -0.30 7.64
C VAL A 170 -2.14 -1.40 7.28
N ASN A 171 -1.60 -1.34 6.06
CA ASN A 171 -0.64 -2.33 5.54
C ASN A 171 0.53 -1.63 4.86
N LEU A 172 1.75 -2.01 5.22
CA LEU A 172 2.97 -1.63 4.53
C LEU A 172 3.56 -2.83 3.81
N ASN A 173 3.62 -2.77 2.50
CA ASN A 173 4.14 -3.83 1.66
C ASN A 173 5.41 -3.39 0.93
N ARG A 174 6.45 -4.23 0.96
CA ARG A 174 7.59 -4.10 0.06
C ARG A 174 7.26 -4.72 -1.28
N VAL A 175 7.45 -3.98 -2.35
CA VAL A 175 7.24 -4.44 -3.72
C VAL A 175 8.57 -4.84 -4.30
N SER A 176 8.73 -6.12 -4.61
CA SER A 176 9.90 -6.62 -5.33
C SER A 176 9.51 -6.82 -6.79
N GLY A 177 10.09 -6.00 -7.68
CA GLY A 177 10.13 -6.37 -9.09
C GLY A 177 10.98 -7.64 -9.22
N VAL A 178 10.47 -8.66 -9.88
CA VAL A 178 11.35 -9.76 -10.30
C VAL A 178 12.38 -9.13 -11.26
N PRO A 179 13.69 -9.21 -10.97
CA PRO A 179 14.69 -8.70 -11.90
C PRO A 179 14.48 -9.42 -13.23
N ASP A 180 14.18 -8.67 -14.27
CA ASP A 180 14.01 -9.16 -15.65
C ASP A 180 15.36 -9.57 -16.28
N SER A 181 16.34 -9.92 -15.43
CA SER A 181 17.70 -10.26 -15.82
C SER A 181 17.85 -11.58 -16.57
N GLY A 182 16.80 -12.43 -16.57
CA GLY A 182 16.84 -13.71 -17.30
C GLY A 182 16.31 -13.62 -18.73
N SER A 183 15.22 -12.89 -18.96
CA SER A 183 14.55 -12.87 -20.26
C SER A 183 15.30 -12.02 -21.28
N THR A 184 15.86 -10.88 -20.91
CA THR A 184 16.60 -10.01 -21.85
C THR A 184 17.85 -10.67 -22.38
N ILE A 185 18.59 -11.42 -21.55
CA ILE A 185 19.80 -12.15 -21.98
C ILE A 185 19.41 -13.32 -22.88
N VAL A 186 18.34 -14.04 -22.58
CA VAL A 186 17.85 -15.15 -23.40
C VAL A 186 17.36 -14.67 -24.75
N PHE A 187 16.60 -13.56 -24.81
CA PHE A 187 16.15 -12.99 -26.09
C PHE A 187 17.30 -12.42 -26.91
N LEU A 188 18.30 -11.78 -26.27
CA LEU A 188 19.50 -11.33 -26.97
C LEU A 188 20.32 -12.50 -27.53
N ALA A 189 20.46 -13.60 -26.78
CA ALA A 189 21.13 -14.80 -27.23
C ALA A 189 20.41 -15.47 -28.40
N ILE A 190 19.09 -15.61 -28.34
CA ILE A 190 18.27 -16.18 -29.44
C ILE A 190 18.33 -15.28 -30.68
N GLY A 191 18.27 -13.94 -30.50
CA GLY A 191 18.40 -12.98 -31.60
C GLY A 191 19.75 -13.08 -32.30
N MET A 192 20.86 -13.16 -31.56
CA MET A 192 22.19 -13.30 -32.13
C MET A 192 22.40 -14.66 -32.82
N PHE A 193 21.86 -15.76 -32.27
CA PHE A 193 21.89 -17.07 -32.93
C PHE A 193 21.08 -17.07 -34.24
N GLY A 194 19.91 -16.43 -34.25
CA GLY A 194 19.07 -16.28 -35.44
C GLY A 194 19.76 -15.52 -36.58
N LEU A 195 20.42 -14.41 -36.25
CA LEU A 195 21.20 -13.63 -37.21
C LEU A 195 22.44 -14.36 -37.73
N GLY A 196 23.11 -15.15 -36.85
CA GLY A 196 24.23 -16.00 -37.26
C GLY A 196 23.87 -17.12 -38.25
N LEU A 197 22.69 -17.71 -38.10
CA LEU A 197 22.17 -18.72 -39.01
C LEU A 197 21.74 -18.14 -40.37
N MET A 198 21.14 -16.94 -40.38
CA MET A 198 20.81 -16.23 -41.61
C MET A 198 22.06 -15.83 -42.41
N GLY A 199 23.08 -15.29 -41.76
CA GLY A 199 24.34 -14.92 -42.39
C GLY A 199 25.06 -16.08 -43.06
N ARG A 200 24.98 -17.30 -42.51
CA ARG A 200 25.55 -18.53 -43.14
C ARG A 200 24.75 -18.95 -44.37
N LYS A 201 23.46 -18.72 -44.42
CA LYS A 201 22.63 -19.10 -45.59
C LYS A 201 22.89 -18.20 -46.78
N PHE A 202 23.13 -16.93 -46.57
CA PHE A 202 23.43 -15.94 -47.66
C PHE A 202 24.84 -16.15 -48.25
N ARG A 203 25.84 -16.63 -47.46
CA ARG A 203 27.18 -16.93 -47.96
C ARG A 203 27.26 -18.18 -48.85
N ARG A 204 26.25 -19.06 -48.84
CA ARG A 204 26.18 -20.26 -49.71
C ARG A 204 25.45 -20.02 -51.02
N LEU A 205 24.90 -18.84 -51.28
CA LEU A 205 24.16 -18.49 -52.45
C LEU A 205 24.88 -17.42 -53.32
N ALA A 206 26.06 -16.98 -52.90
CA ALA A 206 27.03 -16.18 -53.67
C ALA A 206 28.24 -17.07 -54.06
#